data_e8aa4d35fa07f8d6b7334621152a1b74
#
_entry.id   e8aa4d35fa07f8d6b7334621152a1b74
#
_cell.length_a   1.000
_cell.length_b   1.000
_cell.length_c   1.000
_cell.angle_alpha   90.00
_cell.angle_beta   90.00
_cell.angle_gamma   90.00
#
_symmetry.space_group_name_H-M   'P 1'
#
loop_
_entity.id
_entity.type
_entity.pdbx_description
1 polymer ?
#
loop_
_entity_poly.entity_id
_entity_poly.type
_entity_poly.pdbx_seq_one_letter_code
_entity_poly.pdbx_strand_id
1 'polypeptide(L)'
;MKNARIVILYYKLSFLILFLLLKSALLLATEDVIYNLKFKQLSAPYSLPTNEVQKVYQDKDGFIWFATRNGLCQYNGYETTLYKSNLYSPDLLTTNSITCLVDDNNNHLWIGTSEGLNVMDKRTGEIKKYKAPYLSNNVVSALCVTRDNTVWVGTDNGLCRYVAEKDTFVVCGDDFGDSRLRYVTIKSLLEDSDGDLWIGTWAQGL
;
A
#
# COMPACT_ATOMS: atom_id res chain seq x y z
N MET A 1 21.83 -43.93 -54.71
CA MET A 1 21.74 -43.80 -53.22
C MET A 1 22.69 -42.74 -52.60
N LYS A 2 23.84 -42.43 -53.20
CA LYS A 2 24.76 -41.39 -52.65
C LYS A 2 24.18 -39.97 -52.73
N ASN A 3 23.46 -39.58 -53.78
CA ASN A 3 22.92 -38.22 -53.96
C ASN A 3 21.81 -37.85 -52.95
N ALA A 4 20.99 -38.82 -52.53
CA ALA A 4 19.93 -38.54 -51.52
C ALA A 4 20.50 -38.23 -50.15
N ARG A 5 21.62 -38.85 -49.76
CA ARG A 5 22.26 -38.58 -48.48
C ARG A 5 22.91 -37.20 -48.46
N ILE A 6 23.44 -36.71 -49.55
CA ILE A 6 24.04 -35.37 -49.67
C ILE A 6 22.93 -34.30 -49.53
N VAL A 7 21.80 -34.47 -50.21
CA VAL A 7 20.67 -33.54 -50.15
C VAL A 7 20.10 -33.43 -48.71
N ILE A 8 19.93 -34.56 -48.02
CA ILE A 8 19.46 -34.60 -46.64
C ILE A 8 20.46 -33.89 -45.70
N LEU A 9 21.76 -34.02 -45.94
CA LEU A 9 22.79 -33.34 -45.17
C LEU A 9 22.74 -31.82 -45.33
N TYR A 10 22.51 -31.33 -46.55
CA TYR A 10 22.34 -29.90 -46.84
C TYR A 10 21.10 -29.32 -46.15
N TYR A 11 19.97 -30.01 -46.14
CA TYR A 11 18.76 -29.56 -45.44
C TYR A 11 18.97 -29.52 -43.93
N LYS A 12 19.64 -30.50 -43.35
CA LYS A 12 19.96 -30.51 -41.93
C LYS A 12 20.92 -29.35 -41.53
N LEU A 13 21.92 -29.09 -42.36
CA LEU A 13 22.87 -28.01 -42.15
C LEU A 13 22.19 -26.63 -42.30
N SER A 14 21.34 -26.46 -43.31
CA SER A 14 20.56 -25.25 -43.52
C SER A 14 19.60 -24.98 -42.34
N PHE A 15 18.92 -26.02 -41.83
CA PHE A 15 18.05 -25.92 -40.67
C PHE A 15 18.80 -25.56 -39.39
N LEU A 16 19.99 -26.10 -39.19
CA LEU A 16 20.86 -25.80 -38.07
C LEU A 16 21.33 -24.32 -38.11
N ILE A 17 21.74 -23.84 -39.30
CA ILE A 17 22.15 -22.45 -39.49
C ILE A 17 20.99 -21.51 -39.26
N LEU A 18 19.78 -21.82 -39.78
CA LEU A 18 18.57 -21.03 -39.54
C LEU A 18 18.20 -20.99 -38.05
N PHE A 19 18.33 -22.10 -37.34
CA PHE A 19 18.06 -22.19 -35.90
C PHE A 19 19.07 -21.38 -35.06
N LEU A 20 20.35 -21.37 -35.48
CA LEU A 20 21.39 -20.55 -34.83
C LEU A 20 21.17 -19.06 -35.10
N LEU A 21 20.74 -18.67 -36.30
CA LEU A 21 20.41 -17.30 -36.66
C LEU A 21 19.16 -16.81 -35.88
N LEU A 22 18.13 -17.65 -35.70
CA LEU A 22 16.97 -17.35 -34.90
C LEU A 22 17.34 -17.16 -33.41
N LYS A 23 18.22 -18.01 -32.86
CA LYS A 23 18.71 -17.84 -31.48
C LYS A 23 19.52 -16.56 -31.31
N SER A 24 20.39 -16.21 -32.27
CA SER A 24 21.15 -14.95 -32.18
C SER A 24 20.25 -13.73 -32.32
N ALA A 25 19.20 -13.76 -33.14
CA ALA A 25 18.22 -12.69 -33.24
C ALA A 25 17.39 -12.54 -31.95
N LEU A 26 17.06 -13.65 -31.26
CA LEU A 26 16.38 -13.61 -29.98
C LEU A 26 17.28 -13.06 -28.86
N LEU A 27 18.59 -13.31 -28.89
CA LEU A 27 19.54 -12.78 -27.90
C LEU A 27 19.77 -11.26 -28.06
N LEU A 28 19.63 -10.74 -29.28
CA LEU A 28 19.77 -9.30 -29.57
C LEU A 28 18.50 -8.49 -29.23
N ALA A 29 17.38 -9.17 -28.93
CA ALA A 29 16.12 -8.52 -28.60
C ALA A 29 15.93 -8.20 -27.09
N THR A 30 16.90 -8.54 -26.25
CA THR A 30 16.92 -8.03 -24.85
C THR A 30 17.62 -6.68 -24.87
N GLU A 31 16.91 -5.63 -25.29
CA GLU A 31 17.29 -4.29 -24.92
C GLU A 31 17.10 -4.17 -23.40
N ASP A 32 18.22 -4.07 -22.67
CA ASP A 32 18.21 -3.63 -21.29
C ASP A 32 17.62 -2.21 -21.28
N VAL A 33 16.34 -2.10 -20.90
CA VAL A 33 15.69 -0.81 -20.71
C VAL A 33 16.37 -0.17 -19.51
N ILE A 34 17.43 0.60 -19.77
CA ILE A 34 18.10 1.40 -18.76
C ILE A 34 17.13 2.52 -18.40
N TYR A 35 16.36 2.34 -17.31
CA TYR A 35 15.56 3.39 -16.74
C TYR A 35 16.47 4.47 -16.20
N ASN A 36 16.62 5.57 -16.93
CA ASN A 36 17.23 6.79 -16.41
C ASN A 36 16.30 7.41 -15.36
N LEU A 37 16.42 6.94 -14.11
CA LEU A 37 15.68 7.51 -12.98
C LEU A 37 16.17 8.93 -12.74
N LYS A 38 15.26 9.90 -12.94
CA LYS A 38 15.51 11.30 -12.58
C LYS A 38 14.88 11.56 -11.21
N PHE A 39 15.71 11.88 -10.24
CA PHE A 39 15.26 12.32 -8.93
C PHE A 39 15.06 13.82 -8.91
N LYS A 40 13.91 14.27 -8.38
CA LYS A 40 13.61 15.68 -8.14
C LYS A 40 13.29 15.85 -6.67
N GLN A 41 13.99 16.80 -6.03
CA GLN A 41 13.68 17.14 -4.64
C GLN A 41 12.45 18.05 -4.60
N LEU A 42 11.52 17.74 -3.69
CA LEU A 42 10.43 18.63 -3.34
C LEU A 42 11.01 19.76 -2.47
N SER A 43 11.19 20.92 -3.07
CA SER A 43 11.70 22.13 -2.39
C SER A 43 10.62 23.19 -2.31
N ALA A 44 10.83 24.22 -1.49
CA ALA A 44 9.87 25.33 -1.34
C ALA A 44 9.38 25.86 -2.71
N PRO A 45 8.07 26.16 -2.88
CA PRO A 45 7.03 26.18 -1.86
C PRO A 45 6.40 24.82 -1.55
N TYR A 46 6.87 23.73 -2.14
CA TYR A 46 6.30 22.37 -2.07
C TYR A 46 6.96 21.49 -1.00
N SER A 47 7.63 22.09 -0.03
CA SER A 47 8.35 21.35 1.00
C SER A 47 7.40 20.60 1.94
N LEU A 48 7.78 19.37 2.31
CA LEU A 48 7.09 18.61 3.33
C LEU A 48 7.32 19.26 4.71
N PRO A 49 6.39 19.05 5.68
CA PRO A 49 6.49 19.63 7.03
C PRO A 49 7.66 19.06 7.84
N THR A 50 8.23 17.96 7.40
CA THR A 50 9.40 17.27 7.99
C THR A 50 10.03 16.36 6.96
N ASN A 51 11.31 16.02 7.14
CA ASN A 51 12.02 15.03 6.32
C ASN A 51 11.71 13.58 6.74
N GLU A 52 10.97 13.36 7.83
CA GLU A 52 10.59 12.04 8.31
C GLU A 52 9.26 11.59 7.70
N VAL A 53 9.33 10.92 6.54
CA VAL A 53 8.18 10.33 5.85
C VAL A 53 8.04 8.88 6.28
N GLN A 54 6.91 8.52 6.90
CA GLN A 54 6.60 7.15 7.34
C GLN A 54 6.00 6.31 6.22
N LYS A 55 5.15 6.92 5.39
CA LYS A 55 4.50 6.27 4.26
C LYS A 55 4.29 7.25 3.13
N VAL A 56 4.46 6.78 1.90
CA VAL A 56 4.03 7.45 0.68
C VAL A 56 2.91 6.61 0.08
N TYR A 57 1.83 7.25 -0.32
CA TYR A 57 0.66 6.61 -0.90
C TYR A 57 0.13 7.44 -2.07
N GLN A 58 -0.18 6.80 -3.19
CA GLN A 58 -0.89 7.43 -4.28
C GLN A 58 -2.33 6.95 -4.30
N ASP A 59 -3.28 7.89 -4.22
CA ASP A 59 -4.69 7.56 -4.28
C ASP A 59 -5.17 7.38 -5.74
N LYS A 60 -6.43 6.95 -5.87
CA LYS A 60 -7.07 6.70 -7.18
C LYS A 60 -7.25 7.96 -8.04
N ASP A 61 -7.26 9.12 -7.41
CA ASP A 61 -7.39 10.42 -8.08
C ASP A 61 -6.02 10.95 -8.55
N GLY A 62 -4.93 10.24 -8.22
CA GLY A 62 -3.56 10.55 -8.61
C GLY A 62 -2.83 11.47 -7.64
N PHE A 63 -3.44 11.88 -6.53
CA PHE A 63 -2.76 12.64 -5.48
C PHE A 63 -1.74 11.77 -4.75
N ILE A 64 -0.60 12.35 -4.41
CA ILE A 64 0.41 11.70 -3.58
C ILE A 64 0.24 12.18 -2.14
N TRP A 65 0.07 11.24 -1.24
CA TRP A 65 -0.06 11.48 0.20
C TRP A 65 1.22 11.08 0.92
N PHE A 66 1.70 11.97 1.78
CA PHE A 66 2.86 11.73 2.63
C PHE A 66 2.42 11.68 4.09
N ALA A 67 2.47 10.49 4.67
CA ALA A 67 2.33 10.32 6.11
C ALA A 67 3.62 10.75 6.79
N THR A 68 3.55 11.71 7.67
CA THR A 68 4.72 12.20 8.39
C THR A 68 4.48 12.22 9.90
N ARG A 69 5.55 12.47 10.68
CA ARG A 69 5.40 12.71 12.13
C ARG A 69 4.91 14.12 12.48
N ASN A 70 4.75 14.99 11.50
CA ASN A 70 4.31 16.38 11.68
C ASN A 70 3.11 16.74 10.79
N GLY A 71 2.23 15.77 10.57
CA GLY A 71 0.99 15.92 9.81
C GLY A 71 0.93 15.08 8.55
N LEU A 72 -0.22 15.12 7.91
CA LEU A 72 -0.50 14.50 6.61
C LEU A 72 -0.35 15.55 5.53
N CYS A 73 0.41 15.26 4.48
CA CYS A 73 0.62 16.16 3.35
C CYS A 73 0.06 15.53 2.07
N GLN A 74 -0.77 16.28 1.34
CA GLN A 74 -1.26 15.92 0.01
C GLN A 74 -0.51 16.72 -1.04
N TYR A 75 -0.08 16.08 -2.12
CA TYR A 75 0.59 16.69 -3.25
C TYR A 75 -0.16 16.39 -4.55
N ASN A 76 -0.51 17.43 -5.30
CA ASN A 76 -1.26 17.33 -6.55
C ASN A 76 -0.39 17.47 -7.81
N GLY A 77 0.95 17.44 -7.67
CA GLY A 77 1.89 17.68 -8.76
C GLY A 77 2.41 19.12 -8.83
N TYR A 78 1.70 20.07 -8.23
CA TYR A 78 1.99 21.52 -8.29
C TYR A 78 2.14 22.15 -6.91
N GLU A 79 1.36 21.71 -5.93
CA GLU A 79 1.34 22.28 -4.58
C GLU A 79 1.10 21.21 -3.53
N THR A 80 1.38 21.55 -2.29
CA THR A 80 1.16 20.68 -1.13
C THR A 80 0.12 21.30 -0.20
N THR A 81 -0.86 20.47 0.20
CA THR A 81 -1.83 20.82 1.25
C THR A 81 -1.48 20.05 2.51
N LEU A 82 -1.39 20.76 3.62
CA LEU A 82 -1.00 20.18 4.92
C LEU A 82 -2.19 20.08 5.86
N TYR A 83 -2.46 18.86 6.32
CA TYR A 83 -3.46 18.54 7.33
C TYR A 83 -2.77 18.27 8.66
N LYS A 84 -3.15 19.01 9.69
CA LYS A 84 -2.59 18.88 11.05
C LYS A 84 -3.69 18.76 12.10
N SER A 85 -3.36 18.17 13.23
CA SER A 85 -4.16 18.30 14.43
C SER A 85 -4.01 19.71 15.01
N ASN A 86 -5.09 20.25 15.59
CA ASN A 86 -5.08 21.50 16.31
C ASN A 86 -5.96 21.37 17.56
N LEU A 87 -5.46 21.79 18.71
CA LEU A 87 -6.20 21.74 19.98
C LEU A 87 -7.50 22.58 19.95
N TYR A 88 -7.55 23.60 19.10
CA TYR A 88 -8.70 24.51 18.96
C TYR A 88 -9.66 24.14 17.82
N SER A 89 -9.35 23.10 17.05
CA SER A 89 -10.14 22.67 15.90
C SER A 89 -10.35 21.16 15.96
N PRO A 90 -11.43 20.70 16.63
CA PRO A 90 -11.69 19.28 16.84
C PRO A 90 -11.98 18.50 15.54
N ASP A 91 -12.25 19.22 14.44
CA ASP A 91 -12.58 18.62 13.13
C ASP A 91 -11.35 18.17 12.34
N LEU A 92 -10.14 18.45 12.86
CA LEU A 92 -8.87 18.06 12.26
C LEU A 92 -8.40 16.69 12.78
N LEU A 93 -7.20 16.25 12.36
CA LEU A 93 -6.61 14.96 12.74
C LEU A 93 -6.52 14.77 14.27
N THR A 94 -6.57 13.52 14.73
CA THR A 94 -6.39 13.20 16.16
C THR A 94 -5.01 13.59 16.67
N THR A 95 -3.99 13.39 15.84
CA THR A 95 -2.58 13.76 16.12
C THR A 95 -1.83 14.00 14.83
N ASN A 96 -0.66 14.62 14.90
CA ASN A 96 0.22 14.84 13.76
C ASN A 96 1.10 13.65 13.42
N SER A 97 1.17 12.63 14.27
CA SER A 97 1.98 11.43 14.03
C SER A 97 1.22 10.40 13.18
N ILE A 98 1.35 10.50 11.87
CA ILE A 98 0.69 9.62 10.91
C ILE A 98 1.56 8.38 10.68
N THR A 99 0.97 7.19 10.77
CA THR A 99 1.67 5.91 10.69
C THR A 99 1.44 5.18 9.37
N CYS A 100 0.18 5.15 8.90
CA CYS A 100 -0.22 4.42 7.69
C CYS A 100 -1.42 5.07 7.01
N LEU A 101 -1.59 4.79 5.72
CA LEU A 101 -2.63 5.35 4.86
C LEU A 101 -3.16 4.29 3.90
N VAL A 102 -4.46 4.31 3.62
CA VAL A 102 -5.11 3.57 2.54
C VAL A 102 -6.42 4.28 2.14
N ASP A 103 -6.81 4.26 0.87
CA ASP A 103 -8.16 4.69 0.47
C ASP A 103 -9.08 3.49 0.19
N ASP A 104 -10.38 3.69 0.38
CA ASP A 104 -11.41 2.73 0.05
C ASP A 104 -12.10 3.04 -1.28
N ASN A 105 -13.07 2.19 -1.67
CA ASN A 105 -13.85 2.41 -2.89
C ASN A 105 -14.98 3.44 -2.71
N ASN A 106 -15.21 3.92 -1.48
CA ASN A 106 -16.25 4.88 -1.12
C ASN A 106 -15.73 6.32 -1.01
N ASN A 107 -14.53 6.58 -1.53
CA ASN A 107 -13.88 7.88 -1.54
C ASN A 107 -13.43 8.37 -0.16
N HIS A 108 -13.19 7.45 0.80
CA HIS A 108 -12.60 7.78 2.08
C HIS A 108 -11.10 7.48 2.07
N LEU A 109 -10.33 8.37 2.69
CA LEU A 109 -8.94 8.13 3.07
C LEU A 109 -8.89 7.74 4.56
N TRP A 110 -8.44 6.52 4.81
CA TRP A 110 -8.22 5.96 6.14
C TRP A 110 -6.81 6.29 6.59
N ILE A 111 -6.71 6.97 7.74
CA ILE A 111 -5.47 7.58 8.23
C ILE A 111 -5.17 7.01 9.61
N GLY A 112 -4.25 6.07 9.68
CA GLY A 112 -3.74 5.52 10.94
C GLY A 112 -2.80 6.51 11.61
N THR A 113 -2.91 6.61 12.93
CA THR A 113 -2.08 7.49 13.75
C THR A 113 -1.62 6.80 15.03
N SER A 114 -0.72 7.45 15.77
CA SER A 114 -0.31 6.98 17.11
C SER A 114 -1.39 7.14 18.20
N GLU A 115 -2.52 7.84 17.89
CA GLU A 115 -3.57 8.14 18.88
C GLU A 115 -5.00 7.87 18.38
N GLY A 116 -5.15 7.02 17.38
CA GLY A 116 -6.42 6.62 16.82
C GLY A 116 -6.40 6.53 15.30
N LEU A 117 -7.57 6.24 14.76
CA LEU A 117 -7.85 6.17 13.34
C LEU A 117 -8.70 7.38 12.94
N ASN A 118 -8.34 8.02 11.83
CA ASN A 118 -9.14 9.06 11.21
C ASN A 118 -9.64 8.55 9.85
N VAL A 119 -10.86 8.92 9.49
CA VAL A 119 -11.43 8.62 8.18
C VAL A 119 -11.88 9.93 7.56
N MET A 120 -11.20 10.35 6.50
CA MET A 120 -11.48 11.57 5.76
C MET A 120 -12.36 11.26 4.55
N ASP A 121 -13.50 11.89 4.42
CA ASP A 121 -14.21 11.97 3.12
C ASP A 121 -13.42 12.92 2.21
N LYS A 122 -12.85 12.42 1.13
CA LYS A 122 -12.02 13.20 0.21
C LYS A 122 -12.80 14.28 -0.56
N ARG A 123 -14.14 14.19 -0.63
CA ARG A 123 -14.99 15.17 -1.32
C ARG A 123 -15.32 16.37 -0.44
N THR A 124 -15.63 16.11 0.85
CA THR A 124 -16.06 17.16 1.81
C THR A 124 -14.90 17.67 2.67
N GLY A 125 -13.86 16.84 2.85
CA GLY A 125 -12.77 17.10 3.78
C GLY A 125 -13.14 16.80 5.25
N GLU A 126 -14.34 16.33 5.52
CA GLU A 126 -14.78 15.96 6.87
C GLU A 126 -13.99 14.77 7.40
N ILE A 127 -13.59 14.83 8.66
CA ILE A 127 -12.79 13.80 9.33
C ILE A 127 -13.55 13.19 10.48
N LYS A 128 -13.85 11.90 10.37
CA LYS A 128 -14.38 11.08 11.45
C LYS A 128 -13.24 10.40 12.21
N LYS A 129 -13.39 10.22 13.52
CA LYS A 129 -12.34 9.72 14.40
C LYS A 129 -12.78 8.51 15.19
N TYR A 130 -11.90 7.52 15.30
CA TYR A 130 -12.12 6.33 16.09
C TYR A 130 -10.94 6.10 17.04
N LYS A 131 -11.26 5.83 18.29
CA LYS A 131 -10.32 5.47 19.37
C LYS A 131 -10.87 4.29 20.16
N ALA A 132 -10.12 3.77 21.10
CA ALA A 132 -10.67 2.82 22.07
C ALA A 132 -11.90 3.44 22.77
N PRO A 133 -12.98 2.67 23.00
CA PRO A 133 -13.10 1.22 22.86
C PRO A 133 -13.53 0.72 21.47
N TYR A 134 -13.72 1.58 20.47
CA TYR A 134 -14.04 1.14 19.10
C TYR A 134 -12.91 0.34 18.47
N LEU A 135 -11.67 0.68 18.77
CA LEU A 135 -10.46 -0.05 18.36
C LEU A 135 -9.90 -0.83 19.54
N SER A 136 -9.18 -1.91 19.25
CA SER A 136 -8.46 -2.71 20.25
C SER A 136 -7.32 -1.91 20.93
N ASN A 137 -6.73 -0.96 20.20
CA ASN A 137 -5.71 -0.03 20.70
C ASN A 137 -5.73 1.26 19.89
N ASN A 138 -5.26 2.37 20.47
CA ASN A 138 -5.19 3.66 19.80
C ASN A 138 -4.01 3.78 18.82
N VAL A 139 -2.94 3.01 19.00
CA VAL A 139 -1.82 3.01 18.06
C VAL A 139 -2.18 2.14 16.85
N VAL A 140 -2.51 2.79 15.75
CA VAL A 140 -2.80 2.13 14.47
C VAL A 140 -1.50 2.02 13.69
N SER A 141 -1.07 0.81 13.38
CA SER A 141 0.22 0.51 12.76
C SER A 141 0.12 0.01 11.32
N ALA A 142 -1.03 -0.57 10.93
CA ALA A 142 -1.27 -1.07 9.59
C ALA A 142 -2.72 -0.89 9.16
N LEU A 143 -2.93 -0.66 7.87
CA LEU A 143 -4.24 -0.56 7.23
C LEU A 143 -4.23 -1.37 5.93
N CYS A 144 -5.32 -2.07 5.65
CA CYS A 144 -5.56 -2.74 4.38
C CYS A 144 -7.05 -2.62 4.01
N VAL A 145 -7.32 -2.31 2.75
CA VAL A 145 -8.65 -2.40 2.16
C VAL A 145 -8.62 -3.53 1.16
N THR A 146 -9.43 -4.56 1.40
CA THR A 146 -9.53 -5.73 0.53
C THR A 146 -10.41 -5.44 -0.69
N ARG A 147 -10.36 -6.30 -1.72
CA ARG A 147 -11.10 -6.12 -2.99
C ARG A 147 -12.60 -6.03 -2.81
N ASP A 148 -13.13 -6.68 -1.78
CA ASP A 148 -14.54 -6.59 -1.38
C ASP A 148 -14.85 -5.30 -0.60
N ASN A 149 -13.88 -4.38 -0.50
CA ASN A 149 -13.94 -3.12 0.24
C ASN A 149 -14.04 -3.28 1.76
N THR A 150 -13.64 -4.42 2.31
CA THR A 150 -13.50 -4.58 3.76
C THR A 150 -12.26 -3.87 4.26
N VAL A 151 -12.40 -3.06 5.31
CA VAL A 151 -11.29 -2.32 5.92
C VAL A 151 -10.77 -3.07 7.14
N TRP A 152 -9.47 -3.38 7.10
CA TRP A 152 -8.73 -4.03 8.17
C TRP A 152 -7.78 -3.05 8.84
N VAL A 153 -7.79 -3.05 10.17
CA VAL A 153 -7.02 -2.11 10.99
C VAL A 153 -6.13 -2.91 11.95
N GLY A 154 -4.84 -2.87 11.69
CA GLY A 154 -3.83 -3.43 12.58
C GLY A 154 -3.42 -2.40 13.62
N THR A 155 -3.42 -2.83 14.90
CA THR A 155 -3.04 -1.99 16.02
C THR A 155 -1.88 -2.61 16.80
N ASP A 156 -1.34 -1.88 17.78
CA ASP A 156 -0.35 -2.44 18.69
C ASP A 156 -0.92 -3.50 19.66
N ASN A 157 -2.24 -3.74 19.63
CA ASN A 157 -2.89 -4.75 20.46
C ASN A 157 -4.07 -5.40 19.73
N GLY A 158 -3.81 -6.00 18.59
CA GLY A 158 -4.76 -6.81 17.85
C GLY A 158 -5.17 -6.24 16.50
N LEU A 159 -5.90 -7.08 15.77
CA LEU A 159 -6.49 -6.80 14.47
C LEU A 159 -7.98 -6.45 14.64
N CYS A 160 -8.44 -5.41 13.94
CA CYS A 160 -9.83 -5.02 13.88
C CYS A 160 -10.33 -5.04 12.44
N ARG A 161 -11.62 -5.36 12.27
CA ARG A 161 -12.35 -5.26 11.01
C ARG A 161 -13.46 -4.22 11.14
N TYR A 162 -13.54 -3.29 10.20
CA TYR A 162 -14.63 -2.32 10.14
C TYR A 162 -15.94 -2.96 9.67
N VAL A 163 -17.03 -2.62 10.30
CA VAL A 163 -18.41 -3.07 9.98
C VAL A 163 -19.21 -1.82 9.61
N ALA A 164 -19.36 -1.60 8.31
CA ALA A 164 -19.94 -0.36 7.75
C ALA A 164 -21.41 -0.14 8.18
N GLU A 165 -22.21 -1.22 8.26
CA GLU A 165 -23.63 -1.14 8.60
C GLU A 165 -23.87 -0.65 10.04
N LYS A 166 -22.88 -0.84 10.92
CA LYS A 166 -22.95 -0.45 12.33
C LYS A 166 -22.03 0.70 12.67
N ASP A 167 -21.22 1.12 11.69
CA ASP A 167 -20.20 2.16 11.86
C ASP A 167 -19.29 1.90 13.07
N THR A 168 -18.80 0.67 13.20
CA THR A 168 -18.01 0.19 14.32
C THR A 168 -16.94 -0.79 13.87
N PHE A 169 -16.11 -1.23 14.82
CA PHE A 169 -15.06 -2.22 14.59
C PHE A 169 -15.32 -3.48 15.41
N VAL A 170 -14.98 -4.62 14.83
CA VAL A 170 -14.94 -5.92 15.53
C VAL A 170 -13.49 -6.32 15.69
N VAL A 171 -13.08 -6.59 16.93
CA VAL A 171 -11.74 -7.11 17.23
C VAL A 171 -11.70 -8.58 16.83
N CYS A 172 -10.75 -8.91 15.94
CA CYS A 172 -10.57 -10.27 15.46
C CYS A 172 -9.92 -11.15 16.54
N GLY A 173 -10.38 -12.38 16.64
CA GLY A 173 -9.95 -13.34 17.63
C GLY A 173 -10.46 -14.74 17.29
N ASP A 174 -11.09 -15.41 18.25
CA ASP A 174 -11.58 -16.78 18.11
C ASP A 174 -12.53 -16.96 16.91
N ASP A 175 -13.33 -15.95 16.60
CA ASP A 175 -14.25 -15.91 15.45
C ASP A 175 -13.56 -16.00 14.09
N PHE A 176 -12.25 -15.71 14.06
CA PHE A 176 -11.38 -15.77 12.88
C PHE A 176 -10.40 -16.95 12.93
N GLY A 177 -10.60 -17.89 13.87
CA GLY A 177 -9.80 -19.11 13.98
C GLY A 177 -8.44 -18.94 14.65
N ASP A 178 -8.05 -17.72 15.06
CA ASP A 178 -6.81 -17.46 15.80
C ASP A 178 -6.98 -16.40 16.89
N SER A 179 -7.10 -16.87 18.13
CA SER A 179 -7.25 -16.01 19.31
C SER A 179 -6.04 -15.07 19.56
N ARG A 180 -4.88 -15.40 19.00
CA ARG A 180 -3.66 -14.57 19.12
C ARG A 180 -3.85 -13.21 18.44
N LEU A 181 -4.64 -13.12 17.37
CA LEU A 181 -4.91 -11.88 16.64
C LEU A 181 -5.54 -10.79 17.51
N ARG A 182 -6.11 -11.14 18.66
CA ARG A 182 -6.73 -10.22 19.62
C ARG A 182 -5.72 -9.38 20.39
N TYR A 183 -4.49 -9.88 20.60
CA TYR A 183 -3.54 -9.29 21.54
C TYR A 183 -2.14 -9.05 20.96
N VAL A 184 -1.93 -9.40 19.69
CA VAL A 184 -0.63 -9.26 19.03
C VAL A 184 -0.48 -7.88 18.38
N THR A 185 0.73 -7.34 18.40
CA THR A 185 1.03 -6.14 17.63
C THR A 185 1.08 -6.46 16.14
N ILE A 186 0.19 -5.86 15.36
CA ILE A 186 0.15 -5.99 13.89
C ILE A 186 1.10 -4.95 13.28
N LYS A 187 1.97 -5.35 12.37
CA LYS A 187 2.93 -4.45 11.71
C LYS A 187 2.66 -4.23 10.23
N SER A 188 2.06 -5.20 9.55
CA SER A 188 1.73 -5.11 8.14
C SER A 188 0.49 -5.94 7.81
N LEU A 189 -0.25 -5.48 6.81
CA LEU A 189 -1.40 -6.15 6.25
C LEU A 189 -1.31 -6.10 4.74
N LEU A 190 -1.63 -7.19 4.06
CA LEU A 190 -1.65 -7.30 2.61
C LEU A 190 -2.68 -8.34 2.17
N GLU A 191 -3.55 -8.01 1.23
CA GLU A 191 -4.35 -8.99 0.50
C GLU A 191 -3.58 -9.43 -0.76
N ASP A 192 -3.45 -10.75 -0.95
CA ASP A 192 -2.79 -11.30 -2.13
C ASP A 192 -3.72 -11.49 -3.34
N SER A 193 -3.20 -12.09 -4.43
CA SER A 193 -3.97 -12.35 -5.65
C SER A 193 -5.12 -13.35 -5.44
N ASP A 194 -5.04 -14.20 -4.46
CA ASP A 194 -6.04 -15.25 -4.19
C ASP A 194 -7.13 -14.77 -3.21
N GLY A 195 -6.95 -13.59 -2.62
CA GLY A 195 -7.87 -12.97 -1.65
C GLY A 195 -7.53 -13.30 -0.21
N ASP A 196 -6.36 -13.90 0.03
CA ASP A 196 -5.89 -14.20 1.37
C ASP A 196 -5.29 -12.95 2.03
N LEU A 197 -5.63 -12.73 3.30
CA LEU A 197 -5.09 -11.62 4.09
C LEU A 197 -3.83 -12.07 4.84
N TRP A 198 -2.69 -11.54 4.43
CA TRP A 198 -1.40 -11.73 5.08
C TRP A 198 -1.23 -10.74 6.23
N ILE A 199 -0.90 -11.27 7.42
CA ILE A 199 -0.82 -10.49 8.65
C ILE A 199 0.59 -10.61 9.23
N GLY A 200 1.40 -9.57 9.05
CA GLY A 200 2.72 -9.50 9.67
C GLY A 200 2.61 -8.97 11.11
N THR A 201 3.18 -9.72 12.06
CA THR A 201 3.11 -9.42 13.49
C THR A 201 4.49 -9.14 14.09
N TRP A 202 4.51 -8.46 15.27
CA TRP A 202 5.74 -8.29 16.03
C TRP A 202 6.03 -9.58 16.83
N ALA A 203 7.17 -10.20 16.56
CA ALA A 203 7.75 -11.34 17.30
C ALA A 203 6.96 -12.67 17.27
N GLN A 204 5.88 -12.81 16.49
CA GLN A 204 5.10 -14.05 16.44
C GLN A 204 5.01 -14.69 15.03
N GLY A 205 5.75 -14.13 14.06
CA GLY A 205 5.72 -14.58 12.66
C GLY A 205 4.48 -14.12 11.90
N LEU A 206 4.23 -14.77 10.77
CA LEU A 206 3.05 -14.61 9.91
C LEU A 206 1.99 -15.63 10.29
#